data_be698dc7ace34e3647dad671e988ea4a
#
_entry.id   be698dc7ace34e3647dad671e988ea4a
#
_cell.length_a   1.000
_cell.length_b   1.000
_cell.length_c   1.000
_cell.angle_alpha   90.00
_cell.angle_beta   90.00
_cell.angle_gamma   90.00
#
_symmetry.space_group_name_H-M   'P 1'
#
loop_
_entity.id
_entity.type
_entity.pdbx_description
1 polymer ?
#
loop_
_entity_poly.entity_id
_entity_poly.type
_entity_poly.pdbx_seq_one_letter_code
_entity_poly.pdbx_strand_id
1 'polypeptide(L)'
;INIPESVTIIGTTAFRDCNSLTGITIPEGVTSIGVYSFYDCRSLASITIPESVTIIGNGAFSGCSSLTDVSITDLDAWCRIDFADYSATPMQYAKNIWLDGQKIVSVTVPEGITEVKAYTFCGFKDLSEVTLPKSLTTIGEDAFNECSNLTGINLPEGVTTIGGGAFWGCSSLTSIEIPEGVTVIQKSLFDQASGLRRVALPKGLKGVAANAFYGCRKIQEVFYAGSETEWNALPIATGNDPLKNATIYYNSTLDDYYCRITVEVSEGGRVAVSANTAKAGDTVTVTATPYRGYALSAIYVDEEEISGDTFTVTSNHRVSAVFTRLPAVGGNEDFRLEGITVLDGAGNPLQELPAERLLVTVAVRHLKESGSGAVMLAQYDERGRYQGLLWLTLEEMPQDMTLKVTLPVDNTGGSIAQLKVFLVESLLSPAPVGEAISFGTI
;
A
#
# COMPACT_ATOMS: atom_id res chain seq x y z
N ILE A 1 3.68 -24.89 -16.61
CA ILE A 1 4.67 -24.80 -17.70
C ILE A 1 5.95 -24.26 -17.10
N ASN A 2 7.09 -24.88 -17.41
CA ASN A 2 8.40 -24.37 -17.02
C ASN A 2 9.08 -23.78 -18.26
N ILE A 3 9.39 -22.49 -18.23
CA ILE A 3 10.18 -21.80 -19.26
C ILE A 3 11.65 -21.96 -18.89
N PRO A 4 12.52 -22.45 -19.82
CA PRO A 4 13.96 -22.57 -19.54
C PRO A 4 14.60 -21.22 -19.22
N GLU A 5 15.59 -21.21 -18.29
CA GLU A 5 16.33 -20.00 -17.88
C GLU A 5 17.09 -19.31 -19.03
N SER A 6 17.34 -20.04 -20.13
CA SER A 6 17.99 -19.49 -21.33
C SER A 6 17.07 -18.63 -22.20
N VAL A 7 15.80 -18.58 -21.91
CA VAL A 7 14.81 -17.76 -22.67
C VAL A 7 14.96 -16.29 -22.29
N THR A 8 15.16 -15.45 -23.30
CA THR A 8 15.30 -13.99 -23.10
C THR A 8 14.12 -13.20 -23.65
N ILE A 9 13.23 -13.81 -24.43
CA ILE A 9 12.07 -13.15 -25.04
C ILE A 9 10.88 -14.13 -25.03
N ILE A 10 9.76 -13.67 -24.54
CA ILE A 10 8.46 -14.31 -24.79
C ILE A 10 7.89 -13.71 -26.08
N GLY A 11 7.84 -14.51 -27.14
CA GLY A 11 7.47 -14.05 -28.48
C GLY A 11 5.98 -13.64 -28.59
N THR A 12 5.65 -12.97 -29.69
CA THR A 12 4.26 -12.63 -30.06
C THR A 12 3.40 -13.89 -30.04
N THR A 13 2.25 -13.86 -29.39
CA THR A 13 1.25 -14.95 -29.29
C THR A 13 1.76 -16.26 -28.69
N ALA A 14 2.92 -16.28 -27.98
CA ALA A 14 3.58 -17.50 -27.52
C ALA A 14 2.69 -18.40 -26.67
N PHE A 15 1.82 -17.84 -25.85
CA PHE A 15 0.86 -18.56 -24.99
C PHE A 15 -0.59 -18.13 -25.29
N ARG A 16 -0.84 -17.58 -26.47
CA ARG A 16 -2.19 -17.18 -26.85
C ARG A 16 -3.19 -18.35 -26.77
N ASP A 17 -4.39 -18.10 -26.23
CA ASP A 17 -5.48 -19.08 -26.06
C ASP A 17 -5.09 -20.31 -25.20
N CYS A 18 -4.05 -20.19 -24.34
CA CYS A 18 -3.68 -21.27 -23.42
C CYS A 18 -4.66 -21.34 -22.24
N ASN A 19 -5.89 -21.76 -22.51
CA ASN A 19 -7.00 -21.74 -21.56
C ASN A 19 -6.85 -22.67 -20.34
N SER A 20 -5.90 -23.61 -20.36
CA SER A 20 -5.59 -24.50 -19.23
C SER A 20 -4.38 -24.01 -18.41
N LEU A 21 -3.76 -22.89 -18.77
CA LEU A 21 -2.63 -22.33 -18.06
C LEU A 21 -3.13 -21.59 -16.82
N THR A 22 -2.88 -22.12 -15.62
CA THR A 22 -3.31 -21.54 -14.34
C THR A 22 -2.27 -20.61 -13.71
N GLY A 23 -0.98 -20.82 -14.01
CA GLY A 23 0.12 -19.98 -13.54
C GLY A 23 1.37 -20.24 -14.37
N ILE A 24 2.23 -19.24 -14.44
CA ILE A 24 3.49 -19.29 -15.13
C ILE A 24 4.53 -18.39 -14.42
N THR A 25 5.74 -18.90 -14.29
CA THR A 25 6.89 -18.12 -13.83
C THR A 25 7.71 -17.74 -15.05
N ILE A 26 7.97 -16.45 -15.20
CA ILE A 26 8.83 -15.91 -16.25
C ILE A 26 10.27 -15.91 -15.71
N PRO A 27 11.26 -16.51 -16.42
CA PRO A 27 12.65 -16.53 -15.97
C PRO A 27 13.27 -15.13 -15.90
N GLU A 28 14.23 -14.97 -14.99
CA GLU A 28 14.95 -13.69 -14.75
C GLU A 28 15.77 -13.20 -15.97
N GLY A 29 15.97 -14.00 -16.99
CA GLY A 29 16.62 -13.58 -18.23
C GLY A 29 15.70 -12.92 -19.26
N VAL A 30 14.38 -12.94 -19.04
CA VAL A 30 13.39 -12.43 -20.02
C VAL A 30 13.32 -10.90 -19.97
N THR A 31 13.63 -10.26 -21.10
CA THR A 31 13.63 -8.80 -21.23
C THR A 31 12.37 -8.26 -21.90
N SER A 32 11.62 -9.09 -22.61
CA SER A 32 10.44 -8.67 -23.38
C SER A 32 9.33 -9.71 -23.36
N ILE A 33 8.11 -9.24 -23.13
CA ILE A 33 6.86 -9.98 -23.26
C ILE A 33 6.13 -9.45 -24.50
N GLY A 34 5.97 -10.31 -25.52
CA GLY A 34 5.51 -9.92 -26.86
C GLY A 34 4.02 -9.61 -26.96
N VAL A 35 3.64 -9.07 -28.10
CA VAL A 35 2.24 -8.72 -28.45
C VAL A 35 1.35 -9.96 -28.36
N TYR A 36 0.19 -9.83 -27.66
CA TYR A 36 -0.79 -10.92 -27.45
C TYR A 36 -0.20 -12.21 -26.87
N SER A 37 0.93 -12.16 -26.17
CA SER A 37 1.65 -13.37 -25.72
C SER A 37 0.83 -14.25 -24.78
N PHE A 38 0.01 -13.67 -23.91
CA PHE A 38 -0.91 -14.35 -23.01
C PHE A 38 -2.40 -14.03 -23.32
N TYR A 39 -2.67 -13.59 -24.55
CA TYR A 39 -4.04 -13.24 -24.95
C TYR A 39 -5.01 -14.40 -24.72
N ASP A 40 -6.16 -14.13 -24.07
CA ASP A 40 -7.20 -15.12 -23.76
C ASP A 40 -6.70 -16.33 -22.94
N CYS A 41 -5.66 -16.17 -22.11
CA CYS A 41 -5.29 -17.18 -21.09
C CYS A 41 -6.29 -17.14 -19.92
N ARG A 42 -7.53 -17.58 -20.15
CA ARG A 42 -8.68 -17.34 -19.26
C ARG A 42 -8.56 -18.01 -17.90
N SER A 43 -7.72 -19.04 -17.73
CA SER A 43 -7.48 -19.72 -16.45
C SER A 43 -6.23 -19.22 -15.72
N LEU A 44 -5.46 -18.29 -16.31
CA LEU A 44 -4.25 -17.76 -15.67
C LEU A 44 -4.65 -16.98 -14.42
N ALA A 45 -4.34 -17.53 -13.26
CA ALA A 45 -4.71 -16.96 -11.95
C ALA A 45 -3.61 -16.07 -11.37
N SER A 46 -2.34 -16.38 -11.65
CA SER A 46 -1.19 -15.64 -11.15
C SER A 46 -0.04 -15.60 -12.16
N ILE A 47 0.75 -14.52 -12.08
CA ILE A 47 1.97 -14.36 -12.86
C ILE A 47 3.02 -13.61 -12.06
N THR A 48 4.31 -13.97 -12.25
CA THR A 48 5.46 -13.21 -11.73
C THR A 48 6.16 -12.51 -12.88
N ILE A 49 6.38 -11.19 -12.74
CA ILE A 49 7.12 -10.35 -13.69
C ILE A 49 8.50 -10.08 -13.08
N PRO A 50 9.57 -10.60 -13.64
CA PRO A 50 10.94 -10.41 -13.13
C PRO A 50 11.48 -9.01 -13.45
N GLU A 51 12.50 -8.57 -12.69
CA GLU A 51 13.15 -7.26 -12.85
C GLU A 51 13.80 -7.05 -14.24
N SER A 52 14.12 -8.13 -14.93
CA SER A 52 14.71 -8.08 -16.28
C SER A 52 13.74 -7.59 -17.37
N VAL A 53 12.42 -7.65 -17.13
CA VAL A 53 11.43 -7.24 -18.13
C VAL A 53 11.40 -5.73 -18.29
N THR A 54 11.62 -5.24 -19.51
CA THR A 54 11.63 -3.82 -19.84
C THR A 54 10.50 -3.41 -20.78
N ILE A 55 9.89 -4.35 -21.50
CA ILE A 55 8.83 -4.09 -22.49
C ILE A 55 7.73 -5.14 -22.37
N ILE A 56 6.47 -4.69 -22.35
CA ILE A 56 5.28 -5.54 -22.46
C ILE A 56 4.43 -5.04 -23.63
N GLY A 57 4.25 -5.90 -24.63
CA GLY A 57 3.59 -5.57 -25.89
C GLY A 57 2.08 -5.47 -25.81
N ASN A 58 1.48 -4.86 -26.84
CA ASN A 58 0.04 -4.64 -26.97
C ASN A 58 -0.77 -5.90 -26.66
N GLY A 59 -1.79 -5.76 -25.85
CA GLY A 59 -2.72 -6.85 -25.56
C GLY A 59 -2.13 -8.06 -24.88
N ALA A 60 -0.91 -7.98 -24.33
CA ALA A 60 -0.19 -9.13 -23.80
C ALA A 60 -1.03 -9.95 -22.81
N PHE A 61 -1.83 -9.30 -21.97
CA PHE A 61 -2.70 -9.94 -20.98
C PHE A 61 -4.20 -9.78 -21.26
N SER A 62 -4.57 -9.30 -22.46
CA SER A 62 -5.99 -9.14 -22.82
C SER A 62 -6.73 -10.48 -22.71
N GLY A 63 -7.87 -10.48 -22.03
CA GLY A 63 -8.70 -11.69 -21.85
C GLY A 63 -8.23 -12.64 -20.73
N CYS A 64 -7.21 -12.30 -19.92
CA CYS A 64 -6.79 -13.08 -18.75
C CYS A 64 -7.79 -12.91 -17.59
N SER A 65 -9.05 -13.30 -17.78
CA SER A 65 -10.17 -12.96 -16.90
C SER A 65 -10.12 -13.60 -15.49
N SER A 66 -9.30 -14.62 -15.28
CA SER A 66 -9.08 -15.23 -13.96
C SER A 66 -7.86 -14.68 -13.22
N LEU A 67 -7.11 -13.73 -13.83
CA LEU A 67 -5.91 -13.20 -13.21
C LEU A 67 -6.28 -12.40 -11.96
N THR A 68 -5.81 -12.84 -10.81
CA THR A 68 -6.05 -12.20 -9.51
C THR A 68 -4.79 -11.64 -8.89
N ASP A 69 -3.64 -12.25 -9.15
CA ASP A 69 -2.40 -11.96 -8.45
C ASP A 69 -1.23 -11.75 -9.43
N VAL A 70 -0.57 -10.62 -9.29
CA VAL A 70 0.67 -10.28 -9.98
C VAL A 70 1.77 -10.13 -8.94
N SER A 71 2.89 -10.81 -9.13
CA SER A 71 4.09 -10.63 -8.32
C SER A 71 5.16 -9.91 -9.14
N ILE A 72 5.84 -8.97 -8.53
CA ILE A 72 7.03 -8.33 -9.09
C ILE A 72 8.21 -8.58 -8.17
N THR A 73 9.41 -8.62 -8.72
CA THR A 73 10.65 -8.88 -7.97
C THR A 73 11.38 -7.59 -7.59
N ASP A 74 11.10 -6.49 -8.31
CA ASP A 74 11.70 -5.18 -8.06
C ASP A 74 10.76 -4.04 -8.50
N LEU A 75 10.56 -3.03 -7.64
CA LEU A 75 9.68 -1.90 -7.92
C LEU A 75 10.32 -0.88 -8.88
N ASP A 76 11.64 -0.66 -8.79
CA ASP A 76 12.35 0.26 -9.69
C ASP A 76 12.32 -0.28 -11.13
N ALA A 77 12.56 -1.58 -11.30
CA ALA A 77 12.40 -2.26 -12.58
C ALA A 77 10.98 -2.16 -13.14
N TRP A 78 9.96 -2.40 -12.30
CA TRP A 78 8.56 -2.22 -12.70
C TRP A 78 8.27 -0.81 -13.20
N CYS A 79 8.75 0.23 -12.51
CA CYS A 79 8.59 1.63 -12.92
C CYS A 79 9.26 1.96 -14.27
N ARG A 80 10.20 1.12 -14.73
CA ARG A 80 10.92 1.27 -16.00
C ARG A 80 10.31 0.50 -17.16
N ILE A 81 9.29 -0.34 -16.91
CA ILE A 81 8.64 -1.11 -17.99
C ILE A 81 7.91 -0.16 -18.95
N ASP A 82 8.09 -0.42 -20.26
CA ASP A 82 7.28 0.18 -21.30
C ASP A 82 6.07 -0.71 -21.57
N PHE A 83 4.90 -0.28 -21.08
CA PHE A 83 3.62 -0.91 -21.41
C PHE A 83 3.06 -0.31 -22.68
N ALA A 84 2.85 -1.13 -23.70
CA ALA A 84 2.46 -0.64 -25.03
C ALA A 84 1.02 -0.09 -25.10
N ASP A 85 0.12 -0.60 -24.28
CA ASP A 85 -1.28 -0.14 -24.15
C ASP A 85 -1.88 -0.56 -22.80
N TYR A 86 -3.14 -0.16 -22.56
CA TYR A 86 -3.92 -0.54 -21.38
C TYR A 86 -4.02 -2.06 -21.18
N SER A 87 -4.06 -2.84 -22.26
CA SER A 87 -4.17 -4.31 -22.21
C SER A 87 -2.80 -5.01 -22.09
N ALA A 88 -1.70 -4.25 -22.11
CA ALA A 88 -0.37 -4.73 -21.84
C ALA A 88 -0.13 -4.93 -20.33
N THR A 89 -0.78 -4.11 -19.47
CA THR A 89 -0.65 -4.31 -18.04
C THR A 89 -1.49 -5.48 -17.54
N PRO A 90 -0.90 -6.43 -16.78
CA PRO A 90 -1.66 -7.52 -16.17
C PRO A 90 -2.65 -7.01 -15.11
N MET A 91 -2.44 -5.79 -14.60
CA MET A 91 -3.28 -5.18 -13.58
C MET A 91 -4.67 -4.77 -14.08
N GLN A 92 -4.93 -4.81 -15.39
CA GLN A 92 -6.28 -4.67 -15.95
C GLN A 92 -7.27 -5.66 -15.32
N TYR A 93 -6.84 -6.89 -15.05
CA TYR A 93 -7.67 -7.95 -14.49
C TYR A 93 -7.30 -8.26 -13.04
N ALA A 94 -6.00 -8.18 -12.70
CA ALA A 94 -5.51 -8.54 -11.38
C ALA A 94 -6.08 -7.62 -10.29
N LYS A 95 -6.28 -8.22 -9.12
CA LYS A 95 -6.76 -7.51 -7.93
C LYS A 95 -5.62 -7.15 -6.99
N ASN A 96 -4.57 -7.96 -7.01
CA ASN A 96 -3.47 -7.85 -6.07
C ASN A 96 -2.14 -7.74 -6.82
N ILE A 97 -1.27 -6.87 -6.32
CA ILE A 97 0.14 -6.84 -6.74
C ILE A 97 1.01 -7.05 -5.51
N TRP A 98 2.05 -7.86 -5.66
CA TRP A 98 2.91 -8.33 -4.59
C TRP A 98 4.37 -8.01 -4.89
N LEU A 99 5.11 -7.54 -3.88
CA LEU A 99 6.56 -7.41 -3.88
C LEU A 99 7.09 -8.12 -2.64
N ASP A 100 8.00 -9.07 -2.80
CA ASP A 100 8.56 -9.88 -1.69
C ASP A 100 7.49 -10.54 -0.79
N GLY A 101 6.40 -10.99 -1.39
CA GLY A 101 5.27 -11.58 -0.68
C GLY A 101 4.42 -10.59 0.13
N GLN A 102 4.69 -9.30 0.03
CA GLN A 102 3.89 -8.23 0.61
C GLN A 102 2.98 -7.61 -0.46
N LYS A 103 1.72 -7.40 -0.11
CA LYS A 103 0.78 -6.71 -1.02
C LYS A 103 1.15 -5.24 -1.11
N ILE A 104 1.28 -4.72 -2.33
CA ILE A 104 1.53 -3.30 -2.57
C ILE A 104 0.24 -2.52 -2.34
N VAL A 105 0.25 -1.65 -1.36
CA VAL A 105 -0.83 -0.70 -1.03
C VAL A 105 -0.31 0.74 -0.91
N SER A 106 1.00 0.90 -0.87
CA SER A 106 1.71 2.17 -0.97
C SER A 106 2.94 2.01 -1.85
N VAL A 107 3.33 3.09 -2.52
CA VAL A 107 4.49 3.12 -3.43
C VAL A 107 5.33 4.35 -3.18
N THR A 108 6.65 4.16 -3.05
CA THR A 108 7.63 5.23 -3.22
C THR A 108 8.30 5.03 -4.57
N VAL A 109 8.01 5.93 -5.50
CA VAL A 109 8.69 5.92 -6.81
C VAL A 109 10.17 6.28 -6.59
N PRO A 110 11.13 5.47 -7.07
CA PRO A 110 12.55 5.66 -6.77
C PRO A 110 13.09 7.03 -7.19
N GLU A 111 14.04 7.54 -6.40
CA GLU A 111 14.76 8.77 -6.75
C GLU A 111 15.52 8.61 -8.08
N GLY A 112 15.56 9.69 -8.87
CA GLY A 112 16.15 9.68 -10.20
C GLY A 112 15.19 9.26 -11.33
N ILE A 113 14.00 8.74 -11.01
CA ILE A 113 12.92 8.61 -11.99
C ILE A 113 12.44 10.01 -12.35
N THR A 114 12.47 10.34 -13.64
CA THR A 114 11.99 11.63 -14.19
C THR A 114 10.63 11.52 -14.86
N GLU A 115 10.18 10.31 -15.13
CA GLU A 115 8.90 10.01 -15.74
C GLU A 115 8.26 8.78 -15.11
N VAL A 116 7.03 8.90 -14.61
CA VAL A 116 6.15 7.75 -14.41
C VAL A 116 5.55 7.43 -15.77
N LYS A 117 5.97 6.31 -16.38
CA LYS A 117 5.55 5.94 -17.73
C LYS A 117 4.05 5.66 -17.83
N ALA A 118 3.53 5.65 -19.04
CA ALA A 118 2.14 5.30 -19.29
C ALA A 118 1.79 3.92 -18.71
N TYR A 119 0.63 3.81 -18.09
CA TYR A 119 0.06 2.58 -17.51
C TYR A 119 0.83 1.97 -16.32
N THR A 120 1.90 2.58 -15.82
CA THR A 120 2.78 2.00 -14.78
C THR A 120 2.01 1.50 -13.55
N PHE A 121 1.11 2.31 -13.00
CA PHE A 121 0.27 1.97 -11.84
C PHE A 121 -1.20 1.79 -12.20
N CYS A 122 -1.50 1.63 -13.49
CA CYS A 122 -2.86 1.41 -13.96
C CYS A 122 -3.45 0.14 -13.34
N GLY A 123 -4.63 0.24 -12.74
CA GLY A 123 -5.33 -0.88 -12.12
C GLY A 123 -4.86 -1.24 -10.71
N PHE A 124 -3.95 -0.47 -10.08
CA PHE A 124 -3.53 -0.67 -8.70
C PHE A 124 -4.63 -0.21 -7.74
N LYS A 125 -5.74 -0.94 -7.71
CA LYS A 125 -6.98 -0.52 -7.00
C LYS A 125 -6.81 -0.31 -5.51
N ASP A 126 -5.91 -1.09 -4.89
CA ASP A 126 -5.63 -0.99 -3.44
C ASP A 126 -4.54 0.03 -3.10
N LEU A 127 -3.92 0.65 -4.12
CA LEU A 127 -2.93 1.70 -3.92
C LEU A 127 -3.61 2.93 -3.31
N SER A 128 -3.20 3.30 -2.12
CA SER A 128 -3.81 4.39 -1.35
C SER A 128 -2.87 5.56 -1.14
N GLU A 129 -1.57 5.34 -1.33
CA GLU A 129 -0.53 6.33 -1.12
C GLU A 129 0.57 6.18 -2.16
N VAL A 130 1.02 7.32 -2.68
CA VAL A 130 2.13 7.39 -3.63
C VAL A 130 3.03 8.56 -3.23
N THR A 131 4.32 8.28 -3.05
CA THR A 131 5.36 9.29 -2.92
C THR A 131 6.10 9.39 -4.24
N LEU A 132 6.15 10.60 -4.79
CA LEU A 132 6.82 10.90 -6.06
C LEU A 132 8.16 11.59 -5.81
N PRO A 133 9.23 11.26 -6.55
CA PRO A 133 10.54 11.87 -6.40
C PRO A 133 10.54 13.32 -6.89
N LYS A 134 11.38 14.16 -6.30
CA LYS A 134 11.52 15.58 -6.72
C LYS A 134 12.04 15.74 -8.15
N SER A 135 12.71 14.73 -8.68
CA SER A 135 13.20 14.67 -10.07
C SER A 135 12.11 14.50 -11.12
N LEU A 136 10.87 14.20 -10.69
CA LEU A 136 9.78 13.88 -11.64
C LEU A 136 9.36 15.12 -12.44
N THR A 137 9.27 14.95 -13.76
CA THR A 137 8.82 15.98 -14.70
C THR A 137 7.57 15.57 -15.50
N THR A 138 7.35 14.26 -15.62
CA THR A 138 6.28 13.72 -16.47
C THR A 138 5.53 12.59 -15.77
N ILE A 139 4.20 12.64 -15.86
CA ILE A 139 3.29 11.55 -15.55
C ILE A 139 2.63 11.14 -16.85
N GLY A 140 2.80 9.89 -17.27
CA GLY A 140 2.34 9.33 -18.54
C GLY A 140 0.81 9.17 -18.61
N GLU A 141 0.33 8.81 -19.81
CA GLU A 141 -1.07 8.49 -20.05
C GLU A 141 -1.51 7.32 -19.17
N ASP A 142 -2.71 7.43 -18.56
CA ASP A 142 -3.31 6.39 -17.70
C ASP A 142 -2.39 5.86 -16.58
N ALA A 143 -1.37 6.61 -16.16
CA ALA A 143 -0.34 6.13 -15.23
C ALA A 143 -0.90 5.67 -13.87
N PHE A 144 -1.96 6.29 -13.35
CA PHE A 144 -2.69 5.93 -12.12
C PHE A 144 -4.17 5.64 -12.39
N ASN A 145 -4.50 5.24 -13.62
CA ASN A 145 -5.86 4.89 -14.00
C ASN A 145 -6.41 3.77 -13.11
N GLU A 146 -7.65 3.91 -12.60
CA GLU A 146 -8.30 2.98 -11.65
C GLU A 146 -7.57 2.75 -10.32
N CYS A 147 -6.68 3.65 -9.87
CA CYS A 147 -6.19 3.66 -8.49
C CYS A 147 -7.32 4.13 -7.54
N SER A 148 -8.36 3.31 -7.40
CA SER A 148 -9.62 3.70 -6.75
C SER A 148 -9.50 4.03 -5.27
N ASN A 149 -8.48 3.51 -4.57
CA ASN A 149 -8.22 3.77 -3.17
C ASN A 149 -7.22 4.92 -2.92
N LEU A 150 -6.67 5.54 -3.97
CA LEU A 150 -5.75 6.66 -3.83
C LEU A 150 -6.47 7.88 -3.24
N THR A 151 -6.13 8.25 -2.01
CA THR A 151 -6.82 9.31 -1.26
C THR A 151 -6.26 10.70 -1.53
N GLY A 152 -4.98 10.77 -1.89
CA GLY A 152 -4.25 11.99 -2.23
C GLY A 152 -2.93 11.66 -2.92
N ILE A 153 -2.40 12.61 -3.65
CA ILE A 153 -1.07 12.55 -4.25
C ILE A 153 -0.48 13.95 -4.32
N ASN A 154 0.75 14.10 -3.87
CA ASN A 154 1.49 15.36 -3.97
C ASN A 154 2.32 15.34 -5.24
N LEU A 155 1.94 16.18 -6.19
CA LEU A 155 2.68 16.32 -7.45
C LEU A 155 3.88 17.25 -7.23
N PRO A 156 5.13 16.81 -7.53
CA PRO A 156 6.31 17.66 -7.42
C PRO A 156 6.20 18.91 -8.31
N GLU A 157 6.78 20.03 -7.85
CA GLU A 157 6.78 21.30 -8.60
C GLU A 157 7.46 21.20 -9.99
N GLY A 158 8.37 20.22 -10.16
CA GLY A 158 9.04 19.94 -11.43
C GLY A 158 8.14 19.34 -12.51
N VAL A 159 6.94 18.90 -12.16
CA VAL A 159 6.02 18.26 -13.12
C VAL A 159 5.47 19.30 -14.08
N THR A 160 5.68 19.06 -15.38
CA THR A 160 5.21 19.92 -16.48
C THR A 160 4.22 19.23 -17.40
N THR A 161 4.19 17.90 -17.36
CA THR A 161 3.33 17.08 -18.21
C THR A 161 2.59 16.03 -17.41
N ILE A 162 1.26 15.99 -17.57
CA ILE A 162 0.39 14.93 -17.04
C ILE A 162 -0.44 14.42 -18.20
N GLY A 163 -0.30 13.14 -18.53
CA GLY A 163 -0.97 12.48 -19.64
C GLY A 163 -2.49 12.38 -19.48
N GLY A 164 -3.21 12.17 -20.58
CA GLY A 164 -4.65 11.95 -20.54
C GLY A 164 -4.98 10.73 -19.67
N GLY A 165 -6.14 10.77 -18.98
CA GLY A 165 -6.59 9.66 -18.13
C GLY A 165 -5.71 9.32 -16.93
N ALA A 166 -4.61 10.05 -16.67
CA ALA A 166 -3.62 9.66 -15.67
C ALA A 166 -4.23 9.39 -14.28
N PHE A 167 -5.33 10.02 -13.91
CA PHE A 167 -6.08 9.82 -12.66
C PHE A 167 -7.53 9.41 -12.91
N TRP A 168 -7.81 8.80 -14.07
CA TRP A 168 -9.13 8.29 -14.37
C TRP A 168 -9.57 7.27 -13.32
N GLY A 169 -10.79 7.39 -12.81
CA GLY A 169 -11.32 6.42 -11.82
C GLY A 169 -10.67 6.44 -10.42
N CYS A 170 -9.81 7.42 -10.10
CA CYS A 170 -9.28 7.64 -8.75
C CYS A 170 -10.39 8.11 -7.81
N SER A 171 -11.35 7.23 -7.51
CA SER A 171 -12.63 7.58 -6.85
C SER A 171 -12.50 8.00 -5.39
N SER A 172 -11.39 7.71 -4.72
CA SER A 172 -11.10 8.14 -3.35
C SER A 172 -10.28 9.44 -3.27
N LEU A 173 -9.78 9.94 -4.41
CA LEU A 173 -9.00 11.19 -4.44
C LEU A 173 -9.89 12.37 -4.02
N THR A 174 -9.48 13.07 -2.96
CA THR A 174 -10.31 14.13 -2.34
C THR A 174 -9.90 15.54 -2.75
N SER A 175 -8.63 15.74 -3.03
CA SER A 175 -8.07 17.02 -3.48
C SER A 175 -6.87 16.79 -4.38
N ILE A 176 -6.63 17.74 -5.27
CA ILE A 176 -5.46 17.75 -6.15
C ILE A 176 -4.97 19.17 -6.36
N GLU A 177 -3.67 19.35 -6.35
CA GLU A 177 -3.01 20.58 -6.75
C GLU A 177 -2.17 20.31 -7.99
N ILE A 178 -2.43 21.10 -9.02
CA ILE A 178 -1.72 21.02 -10.32
C ILE A 178 -0.52 21.97 -10.27
N PRO A 179 0.71 21.47 -10.48
CA PRO A 179 1.92 22.30 -10.46
C PRO A 179 1.90 23.42 -11.50
N GLU A 180 2.61 24.51 -11.18
CA GLU A 180 2.71 25.70 -12.04
C GLU A 180 3.28 25.42 -13.46
N GLY A 181 4.09 24.36 -13.61
CA GLY A 181 4.63 23.93 -14.90
C GLY A 181 3.59 23.33 -15.85
N VAL A 182 2.43 22.89 -15.35
CA VAL A 182 1.38 22.26 -16.16
C VAL A 182 0.51 23.32 -16.81
N THR A 183 0.54 23.40 -18.12
CA THR A 183 -0.20 24.44 -18.87
C THR A 183 -1.50 23.94 -19.49
N VAL A 184 -1.76 22.65 -19.54
CA VAL A 184 -3.00 22.07 -20.11
C VAL A 184 -3.45 20.91 -19.22
N ILE A 185 -4.72 20.93 -18.83
CA ILE A 185 -5.37 19.76 -18.23
C ILE A 185 -5.84 18.86 -19.37
N GLN A 186 -5.23 17.68 -19.46
CA GLN A 186 -5.43 16.74 -20.58
C GLN A 186 -6.81 16.08 -20.54
N LYS A 187 -7.20 15.51 -21.70
CA LYS A 187 -8.46 14.78 -21.84
C LYS A 187 -8.62 13.69 -20.79
N SER A 188 -9.80 13.62 -20.18
CA SER A 188 -10.19 12.61 -19.19
C SER A 188 -9.26 12.49 -17.97
N LEU A 189 -8.43 13.49 -17.69
CA LEU A 189 -7.38 13.43 -16.67
C LEU A 189 -7.89 12.95 -15.30
N PHE A 190 -9.05 13.45 -14.85
CA PHE A 190 -9.73 13.08 -13.61
C PHE A 190 -11.13 12.49 -13.87
N ASP A 191 -11.38 11.98 -15.06
CA ASP A 191 -12.69 11.40 -15.39
C ASP A 191 -13.03 10.29 -14.39
N GLN A 192 -14.25 10.28 -13.83
CA GLN A 192 -14.71 9.38 -12.76
C GLN A 192 -13.92 9.48 -11.40
N ALA A 193 -13.11 10.52 -11.18
CA ALA A 193 -12.55 10.79 -9.85
C ALA A 193 -13.66 11.35 -8.93
N SER A 194 -14.62 10.51 -8.61
CA SER A 194 -15.90 10.88 -7.99
C SER A 194 -15.78 11.36 -6.54
N GLY A 195 -14.63 11.14 -5.88
CA GLY A 195 -14.31 11.63 -4.54
C GLY A 195 -13.84 13.07 -4.50
N LEU A 196 -13.39 13.61 -5.66
CA LEU A 196 -12.71 14.90 -5.75
C LEU A 196 -13.62 16.06 -5.35
N ARG A 197 -13.15 16.84 -4.36
CA ARG A 197 -13.89 17.98 -3.77
C ARG A 197 -13.20 19.30 -4.03
N ARG A 198 -11.87 19.30 -4.10
CA ARG A 198 -11.03 20.49 -4.21
C ARG A 198 -10.00 20.33 -5.31
N VAL A 199 -9.86 21.36 -6.11
CA VAL A 199 -8.88 21.39 -7.22
C VAL A 199 -8.15 22.72 -7.17
N ALA A 200 -6.82 22.69 -7.13
CA ALA A 200 -6.00 23.88 -7.29
C ALA A 200 -5.37 23.87 -8.69
N LEU A 201 -5.52 24.98 -9.39
CA LEU A 201 -5.10 25.15 -10.77
C LEU A 201 -4.10 26.32 -10.91
N PRO A 202 -3.01 26.12 -11.67
CA PRO A 202 -1.97 27.10 -11.83
C PRO A 202 -2.43 28.31 -12.68
N LYS A 203 -1.81 29.47 -12.44
CA LYS A 203 -2.05 30.69 -13.22
C LYS A 203 -1.68 30.50 -14.71
N GLY A 204 -0.63 29.71 -14.97
CA GLY A 204 -0.11 29.45 -16.32
C GLY A 204 -1.01 28.58 -17.21
N LEU A 205 -2.20 28.17 -16.72
CA LEU A 205 -3.09 27.26 -17.43
C LEU A 205 -3.63 27.90 -18.73
N LYS A 206 -3.52 27.15 -19.85
CA LYS A 206 -3.94 27.58 -21.18
C LYS A 206 -5.23 26.92 -21.66
N GLY A 207 -5.67 25.85 -20.98
CA GLY A 207 -6.91 25.17 -21.33
C GLY A 207 -7.18 23.90 -20.53
N VAL A 208 -8.44 23.51 -20.54
CA VAL A 208 -8.96 22.26 -19.98
C VAL A 208 -9.59 21.46 -21.10
N ALA A 209 -9.02 20.30 -21.41
CA ALA A 209 -9.49 19.43 -22.50
C ALA A 209 -10.82 18.75 -22.15
N ALA A 210 -11.43 18.10 -23.15
CA ALA A 210 -12.74 17.47 -22.99
C ALA A 210 -12.74 16.37 -21.92
N ASN A 211 -13.80 16.34 -21.12
CA ASN A 211 -14.05 15.36 -20.08
C ASN A 211 -12.98 15.28 -18.96
N ALA A 212 -12.10 16.26 -18.84
CA ALA A 212 -11.03 16.24 -17.87
C ALA A 212 -11.55 16.01 -16.43
N PHE A 213 -12.74 16.54 -16.10
CA PHE A 213 -13.41 16.37 -14.80
C PHE A 213 -14.80 15.73 -14.94
N TYR A 214 -15.02 14.94 -16.00
CA TYR A 214 -16.30 14.25 -16.17
C TYR A 214 -16.52 13.26 -15.01
N GLY A 215 -17.73 13.25 -14.44
CA GLY A 215 -18.04 12.38 -13.30
C GLY A 215 -17.54 12.87 -11.92
N CYS A 216 -16.76 13.94 -11.84
CA CYS A 216 -16.30 14.55 -10.58
C CYS A 216 -17.39 15.37 -9.87
N ARG A 217 -18.53 14.74 -9.57
CA ARG A 217 -19.75 15.42 -9.08
C ARG A 217 -19.65 16.03 -7.69
N LYS A 218 -18.56 15.75 -6.96
CA LYS A 218 -18.34 16.27 -5.61
C LYS A 218 -17.42 17.50 -5.56
N ILE A 219 -16.94 18.00 -6.69
CA ILE A 219 -16.15 19.24 -6.73
C ILE A 219 -17.01 20.38 -6.19
N GLN A 220 -16.51 21.02 -5.15
CA GLN A 220 -17.14 22.15 -4.46
C GLN A 220 -16.33 23.41 -4.60
N GLU A 221 -15.00 23.30 -4.61
CA GLU A 221 -14.05 24.41 -4.52
C GLU A 221 -12.97 24.26 -5.59
N VAL A 222 -12.71 25.33 -6.30
CA VAL A 222 -11.61 25.47 -7.26
C VAL A 222 -10.77 26.69 -6.86
N PHE A 223 -9.51 26.48 -6.62
CA PHE A 223 -8.52 27.52 -6.32
C PHE A 223 -7.74 27.78 -7.59
N TYR A 224 -7.96 28.94 -8.19
CA TYR A 224 -7.26 29.34 -9.40
C TYR A 224 -6.25 30.44 -9.06
N ALA A 225 -4.98 30.18 -9.30
CA ALA A 225 -3.90 31.13 -8.99
C ALA A 225 -3.93 32.39 -9.87
N GLY A 226 -4.71 32.41 -10.94
CA GLY A 226 -4.95 33.58 -11.80
C GLY A 226 -6.19 34.38 -11.41
N SER A 227 -6.39 35.49 -12.12
CA SER A 227 -7.52 36.38 -11.91
C SER A 227 -8.82 35.82 -12.51
N GLU A 228 -9.95 36.40 -12.09
CA GLU A 228 -11.27 36.11 -12.67
C GLU A 228 -11.32 36.36 -14.18
N THR A 229 -10.66 37.41 -14.64
CA THR A 229 -10.58 37.73 -16.08
C THR A 229 -9.86 36.64 -16.86
N GLU A 230 -8.75 36.10 -16.32
CA GLU A 230 -7.99 35.00 -16.92
C GLU A 230 -8.82 33.71 -16.91
N TRP A 231 -9.53 33.42 -15.82
CA TRP A 231 -10.44 32.27 -15.74
C TRP A 231 -11.54 32.30 -16.79
N ASN A 232 -12.21 33.48 -16.93
CA ASN A 232 -13.30 33.65 -17.88
C ASN A 232 -12.84 33.58 -19.33
N ALA A 233 -11.55 33.81 -19.60
CA ALA A 233 -10.93 33.67 -20.92
C ALA A 233 -10.39 32.24 -21.18
N LEU A 234 -10.34 31.37 -20.15
CA LEU A 234 -9.75 30.03 -20.23
C LEU A 234 -10.62 29.11 -21.09
N PRO A 235 -10.09 28.49 -22.16
CA PRO A 235 -10.80 27.49 -22.94
C PRO A 235 -11.08 26.24 -22.10
N ILE A 236 -12.34 26.04 -21.72
CA ILE A 236 -12.78 24.83 -20.99
C ILE A 236 -13.70 24.06 -21.92
N ALA A 237 -13.21 22.91 -22.42
CA ALA A 237 -13.95 22.05 -23.35
C ALA A 237 -15.15 21.36 -22.67
N THR A 238 -15.93 20.65 -23.47
CA THR A 238 -17.16 19.94 -23.04
C THR A 238 -16.88 18.86 -21.99
N GLY A 239 -17.88 18.55 -21.16
CA GLY A 239 -17.79 17.50 -20.12
C GLY A 239 -17.11 17.95 -18.81
N ASN A 240 -16.85 19.26 -18.65
CA ASN A 240 -16.23 19.84 -17.46
C ASN A 240 -17.23 20.66 -16.60
N ASP A 241 -18.50 20.32 -16.66
CA ASP A 241 -19.54 21.00 -15.86
C ASP A 241 -19.28 20.97 -14.35
N PRO A 242 -18.73 19.88 -13.75
CA PRO A 242 -18.37 19.88 -12.33
C PRO A 242 -17.41 21.02 -11.95
N LEU A 243 -16.41 21.30 -12.80
CA LEU A 243 -15.46 22.37 -12.57
C LEU A 243 -16.12 23.75 -12.65
N LYS A 244 -17.03 23.94 -13.64
CA LYS A 244 -17.72 25.21 -13.88
C LYS A 244 -18.77 25.54 -12.80
N ASN A 245 -19.32 24.51 -12.17
CA ASN A 245 -20.39 24.64 -11.17
C ASN A 245 -19.85 24.80 -9.73
N ALA A 246 -18.53 24.67 -9.54
CA ALA A 246 -17.89 24.85 -8.26
C ALA A 246 -17.75 26.32 -7.86
N THR A 247 -17.50 26.58 -6.58
CA THR A 247 -17.07 27.90 -6.12
C THR A 247 -15.63 28.14 -6.54
N ILE A 248 -15.38 29.23 -7.29
CA ILE A 248 -14.04 29.57 -7.74
C ILE A 248 -13.44 30.64 -6.85
N TYR A 249 -12.26 30.37 -6.32
CA TYR A 249 -11.43 31.32 -5.59
C TYR A 249 -10.30 31.79 -6.52
N TYR A 250 -10.27 33.07 -6.84
CA TYR A 250 -9.30 33.66 -7.77
C TYR A 250 -8.09 34.23 -7.03
N ASN A 251 -6.93 34.31 -7.71
CA ASN A 251 -5.65 34.75 -7.15
C ASN A 251 -5.32 34.01 -5.83
N SER A 252 -5.64 32.74 -5.75
CA SER A 252 -5.49 31.95 -4.53
C SER A 252 -5.04 30.53 -4.84
N THR A 253 -4.39 29.96 -3.84
CA THR A 253 -3.90 28.58 -3.82
C THR A 253 -4.66 27.76 -2.78
N LEU A 254 -4.43 26.45 -2.76
CA LEU A 254 -5.02 25.59 -1.73
C LEU A 254 -4.50 25.97 -0.34
N ASP A 255 -3.23 26.33 -0.24
CA ASP A 255 -2.55 26.69 1.02
C ASP A 255 -3.08 27.98 1.66
N ASP A 256 -3.78 28.84 0.91
CA ASP A 256 -4.41 30.04 1.47
C ASP A 256 -5.61 29.69 2.39
N TYR A 257 -6.17 28.50 2.24
CA TYR A 257 -7.39 28.07 2.92
C TYR A 257 -7.24 26.74 3.67
N TYR A 258 -6.28 25.94 3.33
CA TYR A 258 -6.11 24.57 3.85
C TYR A 258 -4.65 24.29 4.21
N CYS A 259 -4.48 23.61 5.32
CA CYS A 259 -3.21 23.02 5.71
C CYS A 259 -3.04 21.66 5.00
N ARG A 260 -1.83 21.34 4.56
CA ARG A 260 -1.48 20.05 3.97
C ARG A 260 -1.12 19.05 5.06
N ILE A 261 -1.55 17.82 4.88
CA ILE A 261 -1.12 16.69 5.68
C ILE A 261 -0.37 15.74 4.75
N THR A 262 0.94 15.69 4.92
CA THR A 262 1.83 14.83 4.13
C THR A 262 2.14 13.58 4.94
N VAL A 263 1.87 12.42 4.37
CA VAL A 263 2.24 11.14 4.97
C VAL A 263 3.64 10.78 4.48
N GLU A 264 4.52 10.43 5.42
CA GLU A 264 5.85 9.91 5.11
C GLU A 264 5.80 8.39 4.99
N VAL A 265 6.56 7.85 4.04
CA VAL A 265 6.65 6.40 3.88
C VAL A 265 7.32 5.80 5.10
N SER A 266 6.69 4.77 5.65
CA SER A 266 7.15 4.05 6.82
C SER A 266 7.54 2.62 6.44
N GLU A 267 8.74 2.20 6.84
CA GLU A 267 9.15 0.81 6.68
C GLU A 267 8.34 -0.08 7.64
N GLY A 268 7.88 -1.22 7.16
CA GLY A 268 7.19 -2.22 7.98
C GLY A 268 5.69 -2.04 8.16
N GLY A 269 5.09 -1.02 7.58
CA GLY A 269 3.65 -0.80 7.66
C GLY A 269 3.17 0.33 6.76
N ARG A 270 1.88 0.52 6.73
CA ARG A 270 1.21 1.59 6.00
C ARG A 270 0.66 2.63 6.96
N VAL A 271 0.80 3.89 6.59
CA VAL A 271 0.13 5.02 7.23
C VAL A 271 -0.84 5.65 6.24
N ALA A 272 -2.03 6.00 6.68
CA ALA A 272 -3.01 6.76 5.91
C ALA A 272 -3.66 7.83 6.81
N VAL A 273 -4.18 8.87 6.20
CA VAL A 273 -4.89 9.94 6.90
C VAL A 273 -6.31 10.09 6.34
N SER A 274 -7.25 10.52 7.19
CA SER A 274 -8.64 10.74 6.76
C SER A 274 -8.78 11.89 5.75
N ALA A 275 -7.82 12.81 5.69
CA ALA A 275 -7.73 13.88 4.72
C ALA A 275 -6.27 14.32 4.54
N ASN A 276 -5.84 14.55 3.30
CA ASN A 276 -4.51 15.10 2.97
C ASN A 276 -4.48 16.65 2.94
N THR A 277 -5.64 17.29 3.07
CA THR A 277 -5.81 18.72 3.30
C THR A 277 -6.98 18.97 4.24
N ALA A 278 -6.82 19.86 5.21
CA ALA A 278 -7.84 20.20 6.19
C ALA A 278 -7.69 21.66 6.64
N LYS A 279 -8.77 22.27 7.17
CA LYS A 279 -8.70 23.63 7.73
C LYS A 279 -8.05 23.60 9.12
N ALA A 280 -7.43 24.70 9.49
CA ALA A 280 -7.00 24.87 10.88
C ALA A 280 -8.17 24.72 11.84
N GLY A 281 -8.01 23.89 12.87
CA GLY A 281 -9.05 23.49 13.81
C GLY A 281 -9.75 22.16 13.47
N ASP A 282 -9.64 21.64 12.26
CA ASP A 282 -10.18 20.33 11.90
C ASP A 282 -9.40 19.21 12.62
N THR A 283 -10.08 18.08 12.81
CA THR A 283 -9.44 16.85 13.34
C THR A 283 -9.17 15.88 12.20
N VAL A 284 -7.96 15.38 12.14
CA VAL A 284 -7.52 14.35 11.17
C VAL A 284 -7.23 13.05 11.91
N THR A 285 -7.74 11.95 11.36
CA THR A 285 -7.47 10.60 11.87
C THR A 285 -6.34 9.97 11.07
N VAL A 286 -5.39 9.36 11.78
CA VAL A 286 -4.27 8.60 11.23
C VAL A 286 -4.57 7.12 11.36
N THR A 287 -4.48 6.38 10.28
CA THR A 287 -4.62 4.92 10.28
C THR A 287 -3.25 4.31 9.97
N ALA A 288 -2.63 3.67 10.95
CA ALA A 288 -1.36 2.99 10.78
C ALA A 288 -1.58 1.46 10.82
N THR A 289 -1.28 0.78 9.71
CA THR A 289 -1.52 -0.65 9.53
C THR A 289 -0.20 -1.38 9.33
N PRO A 290 0.24 -2.22 10.28
CA PRO A 290 1.46 -3.01 10.13
C PRO A 290 1.36 -4.00 8.97
N TYR A 291 2.47 -4.23 8.25
CA TYR A 291 2.59 -5.36 7.33
C TYR A 291 2.80 -6.66 8.10
N ARG A 292 2.60 -7.79 7.41
CA ARG A 292 2.87 -9.12 7.99
C ARG A 292 4.31 -9.17 8.52
N GLY A 293 4.47 -9.55 9.77
CA GLY A 293 5.77 -9.60 10.44
C GLY A 293 6.22 -8.28 11.09
N TYR A 294 5.35 -7.28 11.15
CA TYR A 294 5.60 -6.03 11.86
C TYR A 294 4.49 -5.72 12.87
N ALA A 295 4.79 -4.86 13.83
CA ALA A 295 3.84 -4.28 14.78
C ALA A 295 3.99 -2.76 14.79
N LEU A 296 2.87 -2.05 14.93
CA LEU A 296 2.89 -0.60 15.13
C LEU A 296 3.50 -0.28 16.50
N SER A 297 4.50 0.60 16.52
CA SER A 297 5.15 1.07 17.76
C SER A 297 4.67 2.45 18.15
N ALA A 298 4.64 3.39 17.21
CA ALA A 298 4.22 4.77 17.48
C ALA A 298 3.73 5.47 16.22
N ILE A 299 2.91 6.51 16.40
CA ILE A 299 2.48 7.46 15.35
C ILE A 299 3.06 8.82 15.71
N TYR A 300 3.59 9.53 14.71
CA TYR A 300 4.19 10.85 14.86
C TYR A 300 3.48 11.87 13.97
N VAL A 301 3.34 13.09 14.49
CA VAL A 301 2.94 14.28 13.76
C VAL A 301 4.01 15.34 14.00
N ASP A 302 4.66 15.81 12.93
CA ASP A 302 5.78 16.78 12.99
C ASP A 302 6.90 16.34 13.95
N GLU A 303 7.25 15.04 13.88
CA GLU A 303 8.27 14.39 14.71
C GLU A 303 7.88 14.23 16.20
N GLU A 304 6.69 14.67 16.62
CA GLU A 304 6.16 14.47 17.97
C GLU A 304 5.22 13.24 18.02
N GLU A 305 5.45 12.35 18.98
CA GLU A 305 4.59 11.18 19.17
C GLU A 305 3.21 11.59 19.69
N ILE A 306 2.15 11.09 19.03
CA ILE A 306 0.78 11.30 19.46
C ILE A 306 0.25 10.08 20.24
N SER A 307 -0.46 10.34 21.34
CA SER A 307 -1.03 9.29 22.21
C SER A 307 -2.28 8.62 21.66
N GLY A 308 -2.71 9.00 20.46
CA GLY A 308 -3.92 8.49 19.81
C GLY A 308 -3.72 8.30 18.32
N ASP A 309 -4.84 8.20 17.63
CA ASP A 309 -4.90 8.13 16.17
C ASP A 309 -5.44 9.41 15.53
N THR A 310 -5.62 10.47 16.30
CA THR A 310 -6.15 11.74 15.82
C THR A 310 -5.29 12.91 16.29
N PHE A 311 -5.25 13.97 15.47
CA PHE A 311 -4.66 15.25 15.84
C PHE A 311 -5.49 16.42 15.30
N THR A 312 -5.34 17.59 15.92
CA THR A 312 -5.96 18.83 15.46
C THR A 312 -5.00 19.56 14.51
N VAL A 313 -5.49 19.91 13.33
CA VAL A 313 -4.72 20.64 12.33
C VAL A 313 -4.51 22.08 12.77
N THR A 314 -3.27 22.54 12.78
CA THR A 314 -2.89 23.93 13.12
C THR A 314 -2.08 24.59 12.02
N SER A 315 -1.39 23.81 11.22
CA SER A 315 -0.52 24.22 10.11
C SER A 315 -0.40 23.07 9.12
N ASN A 316 0.53 23.12 8.17
CA ASN A 316 0.93 21.95 7.40
C ASN A 316 1.60 20.94 8.34
N HIS A 317 1.21 19.67 8.25
CA HIS A 317 1.70 18.60 9.11
C HIS A 317 2.35 17.49 8.30
N ARG A 318 3.34 16.82 8.92
CA ARG A 318 3.93 15.58 8.46
C ARG A 318 3.52 14.45 9.39
N VAL A 319 3.02 13.37 8.83
CA VAL A 319 2.56 12.20 9.59
C VAL A 319 3.43 11.00 9.21
N SER A 320 3.96 10.33 10.22
CA SER A 320 4.72 9.10 10.05
C SER A 320 4.33 8.09 11.13
N ALA A 321 4.75 6.84 10.96
CA ALA A 321 4.64 5.83 12.01
C ALA A 321 5.89 4.95 12.03
N VAL A 322 6.22 4.46 13.20
CA VAL A 322 7.29 3.49 13.40
C VAL A 322 6.67 2.11 13.59
N PHE A 323 7.13 1.16 12.78
CA PHE A 323 6.75 -0.25 12.87
C PHE A 323 7.98 -1.07 13.25
N THR A 324 7.85 -1.86 14.30
CA THR A 324 8.92 -2.77 14.74
C THR A 324 8.74 -4.11 14.05
N ARG A 325 9.82 -4.58 13.41
CA ARG A 325 9.82 -5.91 12.79
C ARG A 325 9.62 -6.96 13.88
N LEU A 326 8.58 -7.76 13.71
CA LEU A 326 8.41 -8.96 14.51
C LEU A 326 9.51 -9.96 14.13
N PRO A 327 9.97 -10.79 15.06
CA PRO A 327 10.90 -11.85 14.72
C PRO A 327 10.33 -12.68 13.56
N ALA A 328 11.14 -12.95 12.53
CA ALA A 328 10.68 -13.65 11.33
C ALA A 328 10.16 -15.06 11.68
N VAL A 329 9.03 -15.47 11.10
CA VAL A 329 8.51 -16.83 11.26
C VAL A 329 9.28 -17.72 10.29
N GLY A 330 10.42 -18.25 10.74
CA GLY A 330 11.18 -19.28 10.03
C GLY A 330 10.82 -20.65 10.61
N GLY A 331 10.39 -21.58 9.77
CA GLY A 331 10.13 -22.95 10.19
C GLY A 331 11.43 -23.69 10.49
N ASN A 332 11.59 -24.15 11.73
CA ASN A 332 12.54 -25.17 12.10
C ASN A 332 11.71 -26.35 12.64
N GLU A 333 12.12 -27.58 12.32
CA GLU A 333 11.39 -28.80 12.65
C GLU A 333 11.58 -29.24 14.12
N ASP A 334 12.25 -28.47 14.97
CA ASP A 334 12.64 -28.89 16.31
C ASP A 334 11.53 -28.69 17.35
N PHE A 335 10.70 -27.66 17.22
CA PHE A 335 9.65 -27.32 18.19
C PHE A 335 8.30 -27.05 17.52
N ARG A 336 7.22 -27.37 18.22
CA ARG A 336 5.84 -27.07 17.80
C ARG A 336 5.08 -26.40 18.93
N LEU A 337 4.42 -25.29 18.62
CA LEU A 337 3.40 -24.71 19.50
C LEU A 337 2.11 -25.53 19.42
N GLU A 338 1.64 -26.06 20.53
CA GLU A 338 0.41 -26.88 20.58
C GLU A 338 -0.81 -26.08 21.06
N GLY A 339 -0.60 -24.96 21.76
CA GLY A 339 -1.70 -24.13 22.20
C GLY A 339 -1.27 -22.98 23.11
N ILE A 340 -2.19 -22.03 23.24
CA ILE A 340 -2.16 -20.96 24.22
C ILE A 340 -3.46 -21.00 25.03
N THR A 341 -3.36 -20.85 26.35
CA THR A 341 -4.51 -20.73 27.24
C THR A 341 -4.29 -19.53 28.14
N VAL A 342 -5.26 -18.65 28.22
CA VAL A 342 -5.25 -17.51 29.15
C VAL A 342 -6.14 -17.85 30.32
N LEU A 343 -5.62 -17.65 31.53
CA LEU A 343 -6.29 -17.95 32.79
C LEU A 343 -6.44 -16.66 33.62
N ASP A 344 -7.51 -16.55 34.39
CA ASP A 344 -7.65 -15.54 35.44
C ASP A 344 -6.65 -15.78 36.60
N GLY A 345 -6.64 -14.87 37.56
CA GLY A 345 -5.80 -15.01 38.79
C GLY A 345 -6.16 -16.21 39.67
N ALA A 346 -7.31 -16.85 39.45
CA ALA A 346 -7.79 -18.06 40.12
C ALA A 346 -7.49 -19.34 39.33
N GLY A 347 -6.98 -19.21 38.09
CA GLY A 347 -6.60 -20.35 37.24
C GLY A 347 -7.73 -20.85 36.32
N ASN A 348 -8.82 -20.08 36.10
CA ASN A 348 -9.90 -20.45 35.19
C ASN A 348 -9.61 -19.95 33.77
N PRO A 349 -9.90 -20.74 32.72
CA PRO A 349 -9.70 -20.31 31.33
C PRO A 349 -10.62 -19.15 30.94
N LEU A 350 -10.04 -18.18 30.26
CA LEU A 350 -10.71 -17.00 29.74
C LEU A 350 -10.86 -17.07 28.21
N GLN A 351 -11.90 -16.41 27.68
CA GLN A 351 -12.14 -16.25 26.24
C GLN A 351 -11.72 -14.86 25.75
N GLU A 352 -11.64 -13.91 26.65
CA GLU A 352 -11.29 -12.50 26.40
C GLU A 352 -10.18 -12.06 27.35
N LEU A 353 -9.55 -10.91 27.11
CA LEU A 353 -8.49 -10.34 27.90
C LEU A 353 -9.03 -9.23 28.82
N PRO A 354 -9.50 -9.54 30.05
CA PRO A 354 -9.98 -8.52 30.96
C PRO A 354 -8.83 -7.67 31.53
N ALA A 355 -9.18 -6.50 32.07
CA ALA A 355 -8.23 -5.55 32.69
C ALA A 355 -7.79 -6.05 34.08
N GLU A 356 -7.06 -7.16 34.14
CA GLU A 356 -6.57 -7.78 35.38
C GLU A 356 -5.22 -8.47 35.17
N ARG A 357 -4.66 -9.04 36.21
CA ARG A 357 -3.48 -9.91 36.10
C ARG A 357 -3.88 -11.27 35.55
N LEU A 358 -3.21 -11.70 34.49
CA LEU A 358 -3.50 -12.90 33.76
C LEU A 358 -2.34 -13.90 33.86
N LEU A 359 -2.66 -15.18 33.76
CA LEU A 359 -1.70 -16.24 33.60
C LEU A 359 -1.81 -16.82 32.19
N VAL A 360 -0.78 -16.62 31.37
CA VAL A 360 -0.75 -17.14 30.00
C VAL A 360 0.05 -18.44 29.98
N THR A 361 -0.61 -19.55 29.73
CA THR A 361 0.00 -20.86 29.60
C THR A 361 0.19 -21.22 28.13
N VAL A 362 1.42 -21.49 27.76
CA VAL A 362 1.83 -21.90 26.42
C VAL A 362 2.26 -23.35 26.45
N ALA A 363 1.69 -24.18 25.57
CA ALA A 363 2.10 -25.57 25.40
C ALA A 363 3.06 -25.69 24.21
N VAL A 364 4.28 -26.18 24.47
CA VAL A 364 5.34 -26.35 23.48
C VAL A 364 5.75 -27.81 23.46
N ARG A 365 5.77 -28.44 22.28
CA ARG A 365 6.27 -29.80 22.09
C ARG A 365 7.61 -29.78 21.38
N HIS A 366 8.58 -30.49 21.90
CA HIS A 366 9.89 -30.72 21.30
C HIS A 366 9.85 -31.95 20.39
N LEU A 367 10.30 -31.82 19.16
CA LEU A 367 10.14 -32.84 18.12
C LEU A 367 11.44 -33.59 17.79
N LYS A 368 12.62 -33.10 18.22
CA LYS A 368 13.94 -33.71 17.97
C LYS A 368 14.67 -34.13 19.22
N GLU A 369 15.76 -34.89 19.03
CA GLU A 369 16.54 -35.48 20.15
C GLU A 369 17.28 -34.46 21.04
N SER A 370 17.60 -33.27 20.48
CA SER A 370 18.22 -32.18 21.27
C SER A 370 17.93 -30.84 20.58
N GLY A 371 17.70 -29.80 21.36
CA GLY A 371 17.51 -28.45 20.85
C GLY A 371 17.30 -27.46 21.99
N SER A 372 17.66 -26.23 21.77
CA SER A 372 17.35 -25.11 22.63
C SER A 372 16.51 -24.09 21.85
N GLY A 373 15.68 -23.35 22.59
CA GLY A 373 14.85 -22.31 22.00
C GLY A 373 14.32 -21.38 23.08
N ALA A 374 13.45 -20.48 22.67
CA ALA A 374 12.72 -19.64 23.61
C ALA A 374 11.26 -19.45 23.18
N VAL A 375 10.39 -19.34 24.18
CA VAL A 375 9.01 -18.89 24.00
C VAL A 375 8.98 -17.39 24.19
N MET A 376 8.45 -16.67 23.22
CA MET A 376 8.23 -15.23 23.27
C MET A 376 6.72 -14.94 23.25
N LEU A 377 6.25 -14.12 24.18
CA LEU A 377 4.87 -13.66 24.28
C LEU A 377 4.83 -12.16 24.04
N ALA A 378 4.37 -11.76 22.87
CA ALA A 378 4.18 -10.35 22.50
C ALA A 378 2.76 -9.89 22.85
N GLN A 379 2.67 -8.66 23.37
CA GLN A 379 1.45 -8.03 23.87
C GLN A 379 1.07 -6.86 22.96
N TYR A 380 -0.20 -6.73 22.63
CA TYR A 380 -0.73 -5.68 21.75
C TYR A 380 -2.00 -5.06 22.34
N ASP A 381 -2.22 -3.76 22.06
CA ASP A 381 -3.46 -3.05 22.41
C ASP A 381 -4.58 -3.30 21.37
N GLU A 382 -5.74 -2.69 21.60
CA GLU A 382 -6.92 -2.77 20.70
C GLU A 382 -6.66 -2.24 19.28
N ARG A 383 -5.60 -1.46 19.08
CA ARG A 383 -5.20 -0.91 17.78
C ARG A 383 -4.08 -1.71 17.12
N GLY A 384 -3.72 -2.85 17.71
CA GLY A 384 -2.64 -3.69 17.23
C GLY A 384 -1.24 -3.14 17.53
N ARG A 385 -1.09 -2.13 18.42
CA ARG A 385 0.21 -1.57 18.77
C ARG A 385 0.89 -2.44 19.81
N TYR A 386 2.18 -2.68 19.60
CA TYR A 386 3.03 -3.45 20.51
C TYR A 386 3.15 -2.77 21.87
N GLN A 387 2.89 -3.52 22.94
CA GLN A 387 2.90 -3.03 24.32
C GLN A 387 4.03 -3.63 25.16
N GLY A 388 4.51 -4.81 24.80
CA GLY A 388 5.57 -5.46 25.57
C GLY A 388 5.87 -6.88 25.10
N LEU A 389 6.98 -7.42 25.63
CA LEU A 389 7.47 -8.77 25.34
C LEU A 389 7.88 -9.47 26.63
N LEU A 390 7.36 -10.68 26.81
CA LEU A 390 7.85 -11.63 27.80
C LEU A 390 8.50 -12.81 27.07
N TRP A 391 9.54 -13.40 27.66
CA TRP A 391 10.19 -14.59 27.09
C TRP A 391 10.65 -15.54 28.15
N LEU A 392 10.80 -16.83 27.78
CA LEU A 392 11.40 -17.85 28.54
C LEU A 392 12.29 -18.72 27.65
N THR A 393 13.51 -18.98 28.07
CA THR A 393 14.44 -19.87 27.38
C THR A 393 14.04 -21.33 27.65
N LEU A 394 14.08 -22.15 26.61
CA LEU A 394 13.88 -23.61 26.68
C LEU A 394 15.25 -24.26 26.49
N GLU A 395 15.81 -24.79 27.55
CA GLU A 395 17.10 -25.49 27.52
C GLU A 395 16.91 -26.98 27.84
N GLU A 396 17.64 -27.83 27.13
CA GLU A 396 17.74 -29.28 27.38
C GLU A 396 16.39 -30.04 27.49
N MET A 397 15.41 -29.69 26.64
CA MET A 397 14.14 -30.41 26.59
C MET A 397 14.32 -31.81 25.96
N PRO A 398 13.81 -32.89 26.59
CA PRO A 398 13.75 -34.20 25.96
C PRO A 398 12.83 -34.20 24.70
N GLN A 399 13.17 -35.07 23.75
CA GLN A 399 12.31 -35.31 22.57
C GLN A 399 10.91 -35.79 23.00
N ASP A 400 9.90 -35.40 22.22
CA ASP A 400 8.48 -35.69 22.41
C ASP A 400 7.89 -35.18 23.75
N MET A 401 8.62 -34.38 24.50
CA MET A 401 8.09 -33.74 25.69
C MET A 401 7.26 -32.52 25.35
N THR A 402 6.07 -32.41 25.95
CA THR A 402 5.29 -31.18 25.93
C THR A 402 5.52 -30.42 27.22
N LEU A 403 6.11 -29.23 27.11
CA LEU A 403 6.28 -28.30 28.22
C LEU A 403 5.12 -27.29 28.22
N LYS A 404 4.50 -27.09 29.39
CA LYS A 404 3.56 -25.99 29.60
C LYS A 404 4.27 -24.88 30.36
N VAL A 405 4.43 -23.75 29.70
CA VAL A 405 5.05 -22.55 30.28
C VAL A 405 3.97 -21.56 30.65
N THR A 406 3.97 -21.10 31.88
CA THR A 406 3.03 -20.08 32.36
C THR A 406 3.76 -18.76 32.57
N LEU A 407 3.36 -17.73 31.86
CA LEU A 407 3.90 -16.37 31.95
C LEU A 407 2.87 -15.43 32.57
N PRO A 408 3.22 -14.69 33.62
CA PRO A 408 2.32 -13.69 34.18
C PRO A 408 2.27 -12.46 33.29
N VAL A 409 1.05 -11.99 32.97
CA VAL A 409 0.79 -10.79 32.17
C VAL A 409 0.02 -9.81 33.04
N ASP A 410 0.53 -8.60 33.17
CA ASP A 410 -0.16 -7.51 33.87
C ASP A 410 -0.99 -6.68 32.89
N ASN A 411 -2.30 -6.90 32.88
CA ASN A 411 -3.26 -6.13 32.07
C ASN A 411 -4.20 -5.28 32.97
N THR A 412 -3.79 -4.95 34.17
CA THR A 412 -4.65 -4.19 35.12
C THR A 412 -5.08 -2.82 34.58
N GLY A 413 -4.35 -2.26 33.61
CA GLY A 413 -4.74 -1.04 32.89
C GLY A 413 -5.68 -1.28 31.72
N GLY A 414 -6.00 -2.53 31.35
CA GLY A 414 -6.84 -2.87 30.20
C GLY A 414 -6.24 -2.48 28.85
N SER A 415 -4.91 -2.29 28.78
CA SER A 415 -4.23 -1.85 27.55
C SER A 415 -3.88 -2.98 26.60
N ILE A 416 -3.92 -4.25 27.05
CA ILE A 416 -3.57 -5.42 26.24
C ILE A 416 -4.86 -6.04 25.71
N ALA A 417 -5.04 -6.02 24.40
CA ALA A 417 -6.19 -6.61 23.72
C ALA A 417 -5.85 -7.87 22.92
N GLN A 418 -4.57 -8.10 22.61
CA GLN A 418 -4.12 -9.30 21.92
C GLN A 418 -2.77 -9.80 22.46
N LEU A 419 -2.64 -11.12 22.53
CA LEU A 419 -1.40 -11.83 22.85
C LEU A 419 -0.99 -12.69 21.65
N LYS A 420 0.30 -12.66 21.31
CA LYS A 420 0.88 -13.56 20.30
C LYS A 420 2.08 -14.29 20.86
N VAL A 421 2.10 -15.60 20.64
CA VAL A 421 3.18 -16.48 21.09
C VAL A 421 4.02 -16.91 19.92
N PHE A 422 5.31 -16.79 20.06
CA PHE A 422 6.31 -17.23 19.08
C PHE A 422 7.28 -18.20 19.73
N LEU A 423 7.74 -19.17 18.96
CA LEU A 423 8.95 -19.94 19.27
C LEU A 423 10.13 -19.37 18.51
N VAL A 424 11.28 -19.26 19.15
CA VAL A 424 12.53 -18.81 18.54
C VAL A 424 13.67 -19.75 18.89
N GLU A 425 14.64 -19.91 17.99
CA GLU A 425 15.81 -20.77 18.24
C GLU A 425 16.74 -20.21 19.34
N SER A 426 16.87 -18.89 19.38
CA SER A 426 17.76 -18.21 20.31
C SER A 426 17.34 -16.77 20.51
N LEU A 427 17.51 -16.24 21.72
CA LEU A 427 17.33 -14.82 22.03
C LEU A 427 18.41 -13.92 21.43
N LEU A 428 19.58 -14.49 21.04
CA LEU A 428 20.68 -13.77 20.41
C LEU A 428 20.47 -13.60 18.89
N SER A 429 19.69 -14.48 18.28
CA SER A 429 19.27 -14.40 16.88
C SER A 429 17.83 -14.90 16.79
N PRO A 430 16.84 -14.07 17.15
CA PRO A 430 15.46 -14.51 17.30
C PRO A 430 14.79 -14.73 15.94
N ALA A 431 15.08 -15.87 15.30
CA ALA A 431 14.31 -16.38 14.19
C ALA A 431 13.21 -17.30 14.73
N PRO A 432 11.91 -16.97 14.58
CA PRO A 432 10.83 -17.82 15.06
C PRO A 432 10.78 -19.15 14.35
N VAL A 433 10.43 -20.18 15.13
CA VAL A 433 10.30 -21.57 14.70
C VAL A 433 8.82 -21.89 14.59
N GLY A 434 8.21 -21.62 13.41
CA GLY A 434 6.80 -21.92 13.18
C GLY A 434 5.86 -20.70 13.24
N GLU A 435 4.54 -20.95 13.07
CA GLU A 435 3.50 -19.91 13.11
C GLU A 435 3.19 -19.46 14.54
N ALA A 436 2.92 -18.17 14.73
CA ALA A 436 2.46 -17.64 16.00
C ALA A 436 1.03 -18.09 16.32
N ILE A 437 0.78 -18.47 17.58
CA ILE A 437 -0.58 -18.65 18.09
C ILE A 437 -1.05 -17.32 18.69
N SER A 438 -2.25 -16.90 18.33
CA SER A 438 -2.85 -15.65 18.81
C SER A 438 -4.02 -15.93 19.76
N PHE A 439 -4.19 -15.05 20.75
CA PHE A 439 -5.34 -15.00 21.64
C PHE A 439 -5.84 -13.55 21.73
N GLY A 440 -7.14 -13.35 21.69
CA GLY A 440 -7.79 -12.04 21.60
C GLY A 440 -8.08 -11.62 20.16
N THR A 441 -9.03 -10.74 19.98
CA THR A 441 -9.42 -10.15 18.69
C THR A 441 -8.73 -8.81 18.50
N ILE A 442 -8.21 -8.57 17.29
CA ILE A 442 -7.89 -7.22 16.80
C ILE A 442 -9.12 -6.69 16.06
#